data_47f798ce754fb559589721262073d171
#
_entry.id   47f798ce754fb559589721262073d171
#
_cell.length_a   1.000
_cell.length_b   1.000
_cell.length_c   1.000
_cell.angle_alpha   90.00
_cell.angle_beta   90.00
_cell.angle_gamma   90.00
#
_symmetry.space_group_name_H-M   'P 1'
#
loop_
_entity.id
_entity.type
_entity.pdbx_description
1 polymer ?
#
loop_
_entity_poly.entity_id
_entity_poly.type
_entity_poly.pdbx_seq_one_letter_code
_entity_poly.pdbx_strand_id
1 'polypeptide(L)'
;MVTSLFYFNGCSLLNFFDKQTKDMPRKHYIGRASTENFQKGIGEVLLGFDYHIEQYDNGPTSSYIITRWKIREGSEDSLSTEFKESKTRLIINGMIDNQSFEMNNGFSYDCFLEIQNFTYNGSDFIPNYEDTELNDEISNLIKNLSSFLSINQ
;
A
#
# COMPACT_ATOMS: atom_id res chain seq x y z
N MET A 1 21.00 -51.31 -24.86
CA MET A 1 20.40 -50.73 -23.65
C MET A 1 20.94 -49.32 -23.57
N VAL A 2 20.15 -48.33 -24.01
CA VAL A 2 20.57 -46.92 -24.07
C VAL A 2 19.70 -46.19 -23.07
N THR A 3 20.31 -45.73 -21.97
CA THR A 3 19.67 -44.90 -20.92
C THR A 3 19.75 -43.44 -21.31
N SER A 4 18.62 -42.85 -21.70
CA SER A 4 18.48 -41.45 -21.99
C SER A 4 18.26 -40.67 -20.69
N LEU A 5 19.24 -39.83 -20.32
CA LEU A 5 19.15 -38.86 -19.23
C LEU A 5 18.42 -37.61 -19.73
N PHE A 6 17.21 -37.38 -19.23
CA PHE A 6 16.52 -36.12 -19.38
C PHE A 6 17.06 -35.09 -18.35
N TYR A 7 17.81 -34.13 -18.83
CA TYR A 7 18.12 -32.93 -18.06
C TYR A 7 16.93 -31.96 -18.12
N PHE A 8 16.19 -31.85 -17.03
CA PHE A 8 15.23 -30.79 -16.83
C PHE A 8 15.96 -29.48 -16.50
N ASN A 9 15.94 -28.52 -17.43
CA ASN A 9 16.39 -27.15 -17.19
C ASN A 9 15.36 -26.43 -16.27
N GLY A 10 15.57 -26.50 -14.95
CA GLY A 10 14.69 -25.93 -13.94
C GLY A 10 14.86 -24.42 -13.66
N CYS A 11 15.56 -23.64 -14.53
CA CYS A 11 15.89 -22.25 -14.23
C CYS A 11 14.87 -21.18 -14.68
N SER A 12 13.81 -21.55 -15.43
CA SER A 12 12.92 -20.50 -15.97
C SER A 12 11.70 -20.20 -15.08
N LEU A 13 11.32 -21.10 -14.20
CA LEU A 13 10.16 -20.91 -13.33
C LEU A 13 10.42 -19.93 -12.15
N LEU A 14 11.62 -19.93 -11.61
CA LEU A 14 11.98 -19.03 -10.49
C LEU A 14 11.95 -17.55 -10.90
N ASN A 15 12.37 -17.22 -12.11
CA ASN A 15 12.35 -15.84 -12.61
C ASN A 15 10.93 -15.32 -12.90
N PHE A 16 9.98 -16.23 -13.16
CA PHE A 16 8.58 -15.83 -13.40
C PHE A 16 7.87 -15.45 -12.08
N PHE A 17 8.15 -16.17 -11.00
CA PHE A 17 7.59 -15.85 -9.68
C PHE A 17 8.18 -14.57 -9.09
N ASP A 18 9.48 -14.31 -9.29
CA ASP A 18 10.15 -13.10 -8.81
C ASP A 18 9.61 -11.83 -9.51
N LYS A 19 9.32 -11.93 -10.82
CA LYS A 19 8.74 -10.83 -11.58
C LYS A 19 7.29 -10.50 -11.17
N GLN A 20 6.49 -11.50 -10.78
CA GLN A 20 5.10 -11.30 -10.34
C GLN A 20 5.00 -10.61 -8.98
N THR A 21 5.96 -10.82 -8.08
CA THR A 21 5.97 -10.16 -6.76
C THR A 21 6.37 -8.70 -6.80
N LYS A 22 7.12 -8.27 -7.84
CA LYS A 22 7.53 -6.86 -8.02
C LYS A 22 6.37 -5.94 -8.44
N ASP A 23 5.37 -6.48 -9.11
CA ASP A 23 4.25 -5.71 -9.67
C ASP A 23 3.01 -5.72 -8.76
N MET A 24 3.06 -6.39 -7.61
CA MET A 24 1.94 -6.44 -6.68
C MET A 24 1.91 -5.24 -5.73
N PRO A 25 0.73 -4.65 -5.50
CA PRO A 25 0.56 -3.61 -4.49
C PRO A 25 1.07 -4.09 -3.12
N ARG A 26 1.89 -3.27 -2.47
CA ARG A 26 2.36 -3.59 -1.13
C ARG A 26 1.24 -3.37 -0.13
N LYS A 27 0.95 -4.40 0.65
CA LYS A 27 -0.08 -4.37 1.70
C LYS A 27 0.58 -4.48 3.08
N HIS A 28 0.29 -3.52 3.96
CA HIS A 28 0.86 -3.43 5.30
C HIS A 28 -0.25 -3.44 6.34
N TYR A 29 -0.11 -4.25 7.39
CA TYR A 29 -0.94 -4.12 8.58
C TYR A 29 -0.49 -2.87 9.35
N ILE A 30 -1.45 -1.98 9.69
CA ILE A 30 -1.15 -0.70 10.35
C ILE A 30 -1.73 -0.59 11.77
N GLY A 31 -2.50 -1.59 12.22
CA GLY A 31 -3.05 -1.63 13.56
C GLY A 31 -4.55 -1.80 13.59
N ARG A 32 -5.16 -1.53 14.76
CA ARG A 32 -6.60 -1.58 14.97
C ARG A 32 -7.17 -0.19 15.16
N ALA A 33 -8.39 0.02 14.70
CA ALA A 33 -9.11 1.28 14.86
C ALA A 33 -10.54 1.02 15.34
N SER A 34 -11.05 1.87 16.23
CA SER A 34 -12.49 1.99 16.42
C SER A 34 -13.14 2.60 15.17
N THR A 35 -14.45 2.46 15.01
CA THR A 35 -15.18 3.06 13.88
C THR A 35 -14.93 4.57 13.78
N GLU A 36 -14.89 5.28 14.92
CA GLU A 36 -14.64 6.72 14.96
C GLU A 36 -13.21 7.07 14.56
N ASN A 37 -12.22 6.34 15.09
CA ASN A 37 -10.80 6.57 14.79
C ASN A 37 -10.43 6.18 13.36
N PHE A 38 -11.12 5.21 12.76
CA PHE A 38 -10.89 4.82 11.38
C PHE A 38 -11.11 6.00 10.43
N GLN A 39 -12.21 6.70 10.57
CA GLN A 39 -12.53 7.81 9.67
C GLN A 39 -11.74 9.07 9.99
N LYS A 40 -11.87 9.56 11.23
CA LYS A 40 -11.34 10.87 11.63
C LYS A 40 -9.82 10.85 11.78
N GLY A 41 -9.32 9.90 12.55
CA GLY A 41 -7.91 9.89 12.91
C GLY A 41 -6.99 9.49 11.77
N ILE A 42 -7.37 8.46 10.99
CA ILE A 42 -6.60 8.08 9.79
C ILE A 42 -6.59 9.24 8.79
N GLY A 43 -7.73 9.93 8.60
CA GLY A 43 -7.82 11.08 7.72
C GLY A 43 -6.87 12.22 8.11
N GLU A 44 -6.73 12.53 9.40
CA GLU A 44 -5.80 13.55 9.89
C GLU A 44 -4.34 13.18 9.60
N VAL A 45 -3.96 11.91 9.82
CA VAL A 45 -2.60 11.45 9.51
C VAL A 45 -2.32 11.51 8.01
N LEU A 46 -3.24 11.04 7.17
CA LEU A 46 -3.11 11.09 5.71
C LEU A 46 -2.90 12.52 5.20
N LEU A 47 -3.69 13.47 5.73
CA LEU A 47 -3.58 14.88 5.36
C LEU A 47 -2.21 15.46 5.73
N GLY A 48 -1.61 15.04 6.84
CA GLY A 48 -0.26 15.43 7.25
C GLY A 48 0.83 15.01 6.26
N PHE A 49 0.56 14.02 5.41
CA PHE A 49 1.43 13.55 4.32
C PHE A 49 0.94 14.00 2.93
N ASP A 50 0.01 14.97 2.87
CA ASP A 50 -0.57 15.47 1.62
C ASP A 50 -1.35 14.41 0.81
N TYR A 51 -1.92 13.43 1.50
CA TYR A 51 -2.86 12.48 0.89
C TYR A 51 -4.30 12.91 1.21
N HIS A 52 -5.02 13.35 0.19
CA HIS A 52 -6.41 13.80 0.30
C HIS A 52 -7.37 12.64 0.05
N ILE A 53 -8.35 12.46 0.91
CA ILE A 53 -9.38 11.44 0.74
C ILE A 53 -10.24 11.78 -0.48
N GLU A 54 -10.42 10.80 -1.37
CA GLU A 54 -11.32 10.87 -2.51
C GLU A 54 -12.63 10.13 -2.21
N GLN A 55 -12.49 8.95 -1.59
CA GLN A 55 -13.63 8.10 -1.28
C GLN A 55 -13.51 7.52 0.12
N TYR A 56 -14.62 7.50 0.81
CA TYR A 56 -14.78 6.83 2.09
C TYR A 56 -16.09 6.04 2.08
N ASP A 57 -16.03 4.79 2.52
CA ASP A 57 -17.21 3.98 2.77
C ASP A 57 -17.11 3.30 4.14
N ASN A 58 -18.25 3.26 4.83
CA ASN A 58 -18.35 2.66 6.15
C ASN A 58 -19.49 1.64 6.15
N GLY A 59 -19.13 0.41 5.84
CA GLY A 59 -20.05 -0.73 5.87
C GLY A 59 -20.13 -1.39 7.24
N PRO A 60 -21.12 -2.26 7.45
CA PRO A 60 -21.33 -2.94 8.73
C PRO A 60 -20.21 -3.92 9.08
N THR A 61 -19.47 -4.44 8.09
CA THR A 61 -18.42 -5.45 8.28
C THR A 61 -17.04 -4.98 7.82
N SER A 62 -16.98 -3.93 7.03
CA SER A 62 -15.74 -3.39 6.50
C SER A 62 -15.89 -1.90 6.23
N SER A 63 -14.78 -1.19 6.34
CA SER A 63 -14.68 0.21 5.95
C SER A 63 -13.49 0.37 5.04
N TYR A 64 -13.53 1.37 4.14
CA TYR A 64 -12.36 1.71 3.34
C TYR A 64 -12.21 3.21 3.11
N ILE A 65 -10.96 3.62 2.92
CA ILE A 65 -10.56 4.97 2.52
C ILE A 65 -9.72 4.82 1.26
N ILE A 66 -10.03 5.62 0.23
CA ILE A 66 -9.21 5.75 -0.97
C ILE A 66 -8.80 7.21 -1.08
N THR A 67 -7.49 7.45 -1.26
CA THR A 67 -6.98 8.81 -1.50
C THR A 67 -7.03 9.16 -2.98
N ARG A 68 -6.98 10.45 -3.27
CA ARG A 68 -6.66 10.94 -4.62
C ARG A 68 -5.25 10.52 -5.00
N TRP A 69 -4.96 10.55 -6.29
CA TRP A 69 -3.59 10.41 -6.77
C TRP A 69 -2.75 11.61 -6.34
N LYS A 70 -1.66 11.35 -5.62
CA LYS A 70 -0.61 12.33 -5.34
C LYS A 70 0.41 12.23 -6.47
N ILE A 71 0.55 13.31 -7.23
CA ILE A 71 1.48 13.38 -8.35
C ILE A 71 2.80 13.92 -7.82
N ARG A 72 3.92 13.32 -8.25
CA ARG A 72 5.28 13.79 -8.01
C ARG A 72 5.96 14.03 -9.35
N GLU A 73 6.50 15.22 -9.50
CA GLU A 73 7.35 15.56 -10.62
C GLU A 73 8.76 15.03 -10.33
N GLY A 74 9.39 14.38 -11.31
CA GLY A 74 10.76 13.90 -11.16
C GLY A 74 11.72 15.07 -10.96
N SER A 75 12.73 14.91 -10.09
CA SER A 75 13.79 15.91 -9.93
C SER A 75 14.62 16.02 -11.19
N GLU A 76 14.94 17.25 -11.61
CA GLU A 76 15.78 17.58 -12.78
C GLU A 76 17.25 17.10 -12.64
N ASP A 77 17.66 16.61 -11.46
CA ASP A 77 19.05 16.28 -11.15
C ASP A 77 19.55 14.95 -11.67
N SER A 78 18.73 14.15 -12.33
CA SER A 78 19.23 12.96 -13.02
C SER A 78 19.68 13.32 -14.42
N LEU A 79 20.95 13.02 -14.74
CA LEU A 79 21.58 13.10 -16.08
C LEU A 79 20.82 12.33 -17.20
N SER A 80 19.67 11.76 -16.91
CA SER A 80 18.73 11.17 -17.86
C SER A 80 17.59 12.17 -18.11
N THR A 81 17.51 12.66 -19.32
CA THR A 81 16.53 13.59 -19.90
C THR A 81 15.07 13.07 -19.89
N GLU A 82 14.72 12.08 -19.09
CA GLU A 82 13.37 11.58 -18.97
C GLU A 82 12.74 12.13 -17.68
N PHE A 83 11.86 13.12 -17.84
CA PHE A 83 10.93 13.55 -16.81
C PHE A 83 10.12 12.32 -16.36
N LYS A 84 10.46 11.78 -15.21
CA LYS A 84 9.70 10.65 -14.63
C LYS A 84 8.61 11.20 -13.71
N GLU A 85 7.47 11.50 -14.26
CA GLU A 85 6.28 11.73 -13.46
C GLU A 85 5.89 10.43 -12.75
N SER A 86 5.62 10.51 -11.44
CA SER A 86 5.07 9.38 -10.69
C SER A 86 3.77 9.79 -10.00
N LYS A 87 2.90 8.81 -9.79
CA LYS A 87 1.65 9.01 -9.06
C LYS A 87 1.43 7.89 -8.05
N THR A 88 1.05 8.29 -6.84
CA THR A 88 0.79 7.38 -5.73
C THR A 88 -0.62 7.56 -5.21
N ARG A 89 -1.28 6.46 -4.92
CA ARG A 89 -2.57 6.41 -4.24
C ARG A 89 -2.52 5.39 -3.10
N LEU A 90 -3.19 5.71 -2.00
CA LEU A 90 -3.30 4.86 -0.83
C LEU A 90 -4.73 4.34 -0.71
N ILE A 91 -4.85 3.07 -0.35
CA ILE A 91 -6.12 2.42 -0.04
C ILE A 91 -5.98 1.84 1.37
N ILE A 92 -6.84 2.28 2.30
CA ILE A 92 -6.87 1.74 3.65
C ILE A 92 -8.15 0.95 3.82
N ASN A 93 -8.00 -0.33 4.14
CA ASN A 93 -9.10 -1.25 4.39
C ASN A 93 -9.15 -1.57 5.89
N GLY A 94 -10.31 -1.38 6.50
CA GLY A 94 -10.65 -1.85 7.83
C GLY A 94 -11.58 -3.05 7.72
N MET A 95 -11.24 -4.16 8.37
CA MET A 95 -12.07 -5.35 8.44
C MET A 95 -12.40 -5.64 9.91
N ILE A 96 -13.67 -5.92 10.21
CA ILE A 96 -14.07 -6.26 11.58
C ILE A 96 -13.31 -7.49 12.05
N ASP A 97 -12.65 -7.36 13.20
CA ASP A 97 -12.14 -8.50 13.93
C ASP A 97 -13.30 -9.18 14.67
N ASN A 98 -13.72 -10.34 14.19
CA ASN A 98 -14.80 -11.11 14.81
C ASN A 98 -14.48 -11.57 16.24
N GLN A 99 -13.21 -11.57 16.67
CA GLN A 99 -12.82 -11.95 18.01
C GLN A 99 -12.98 -10.78 19.01
N SER A 100 -12.91 -9.54 18.56
CA SER A 100 -13.08 -8.37 19.42
C SER A 100 -14.54 -8.07 19.76
N PHE A 101 -15.48 -8.63 19.02
CA PHE A 101 -16.92 -8.46 19.24
C PHE A 101 -17.39 -9.02 20.60
N GLU A 102 -16.72 -10.08 21.08
CA GLU A 102 -17.11 -10.74 22.35
C GLU A 102 -16.51 -10.07 23.60
N MET A 103 -15.44 -9.29 23.47
CA MET A 103 -14.69 -8.79 24.64
C MET A 103 -14.90 -7.32 24.98
N ASN A 104 -15.26 -6.46 24.04
CA ASN A 104 -15.40 -5.03 24.29
C ASN A 104 -16.62 -4.46 23.58
N ASN A 105 -17.38 -3.60 24.23
CA ASN A 105 -18.61 -2.96 23.77
C ASN A 105 -18.49 -2.08 22.50
N GLY A 106 -17.60 -2.36 21.58
CA GLY A 106 -17.41 -1.59 20.36
C GLY A 106 -16.79 -2.41 19.22
N PHE A 107 -17.20 -2.08 17.99
CA PHE A 107 -16.58 -2.65 16.79
C PHE A 107 -15.19 -2.06 16.62
N SER A 108 -14.20 -2.94 16.44
CA SER A 108 -12.85 -2.55 15.99
C SER A 108 -12.54 -3.17 14.63
N TYR A 109 -11.76 -2.43 13.83
CA TYR A 109 -11.28 -2.87 12.54
C TYR A 109 -9.81 -3.22 12.62
N ASP A 110 -9.41 -4.37 12.06
CA ASP A 110 -8.04 -4.61 11.65
C ASP A 110 -7.77 -3.82 10.36
N CYS A 111 -6.80 -2.91 10.42
CA CYS A 111 -6.54 -1.94 9.38
C CYS A 111 -5.33 -2.32 8.54
N PHE A 112 -5.48 -2.25 7.24
CA PHE A 112 -4.44 -2.56 6.25
C PHE A 112 -4.29 -1.40 5.28
N LEU A 113 -3.05 -0.98 5.04
CA LEU A 113 -2.68 -0.01 4.03
C LEU A 113 -2.21 -0.75 2.77
N GLU A 114 -2.78 -0.43 1.63
CA GLU A 114 -2.32 -0.83 0.29
C GLU A 114 -1.81 0.41 -0.45
N ILE A 115 -0.65 0.27 -1.11
CA ILE A 115 0.00 1.34 -1.84
C ILE A 115 -0.05 1.01 -3.33
N GLN A 116 -0.57 1.95 -4.12
CA GLN A 116 -0.53 1.90 -5.57
C GLN A 116 0.39 3.02 -6.04
N ASN A 117 1.52 2.65 -6.66
CA ASN A 117 2.47 3.60 -7.23
C ASN A 117 2.79 3.27 -8.66
N PHE A 118 2.76 4.27 -9.53
CA PHE A 118 3.03 4.17 -10.94
C PHE A 118 3.99 5.26 -11.37
N THR A 119 4.92 4.92 -12.25
CA THR A 119 5.85 5.86 -12.88
C THR A 119 5.62 5.88 -14.37
N TYR A 120 5.63 7.09 -14.97
CA TYR A 120 5.53 7.27 -16.41
C TYR A 120 6.86 6.91 -17.07
N ASN A 121 6.81 6.04 -18.08
CA ASN A 121 7.99 5.55 -18.80
C ASN A 121 8.20 6.20 -20.17
N GLY A 122 7.49 7.30 -20.46
CA GLY A 122 7.49 7.95 -21.77
C GLY A 122 6.33 7.53 -22.68
N SER A 123 5.64 6.43 -22.37
CA SER A 123 4.46 5.94 -23.11
C SER A 123 3.28 5.70 -22.19
N ASP A 124 3.50 4.98 -21.08
CA ASP A 124 2.46 4.53 -20.16
C ASP A 124 2.91 4.67 -18.70
N PHE A 125 1.92 4.65 -17.79
CA PHE A 125 2.17 4.50 -16.37
C PHE A 125 2.32 3.02 -16.01
N ILE A 126 3.50 2.64 -15.54
CA ILE A 126 3.81 1.28 -15.09
C ILE A 126 3.96 1.22 -13.57
N PRO A 127 3.58 0.11 -12.90
CA PRO A 127 3.80 -0.07 -11.47
C PRO A 127 5.29 0.09 -11.12
N ASN A 128 5.58 0.88 -10.08
CA ASN A 128 6.95 1.06 -9.59
C ASN A 128 6.95 1.09 -8.06
N TYR A 129 7.50 0.06 -7.43
CA TYR A 129 7.61 -0.06 -5.98
C TYR A 129 9.08 0.00 -5.48
N GLU A 130 10.02 0.35 -6.37
CA GLU A 130 11.46 0.45 -6.05
C GLU A 130 11.91 1.90 -5.77
N ASP A 131 10.99 2.87 -5.83
CA ASP A 131 11.26 4.28 -5.55
C ASP A 131 11.66 4.47 -4.07
N THR A 132 12.90 4.93 -3.84
CA THR A 132 13.46 5.08 -2.50
C THR A 132 12.82 6.22 -1.72
N GLU A 133 12.54 7.35 -2.37
CA GLU A 133 11.89 8.52 -1.73
C GLU A 133 10.48 8.15 -1.30
N LEU A 134 9.74 7.45 -2.17
CA LEU A 134 8.44 6.92 -1.81
C LEU A 134 8.52 5.94 -0.64
N ASN A 135 9.51 5.04 -0.64
CA ASN A 135 9.65 4.04 0.42
C ASN A 135 9.90 4.69 1.78
N ASP A 136 10.68 5.77 1.85
CA ASP A 136 10.94 6.52 3.07
C ASP A 136 9.66 7.27 3.54
N GLU A 137 8.95 7.93 2.62
CA GLU A 137 7.67 8.58 2.92
C GLU A 137 6.65 7.58 3.46
N ILE A 138 6.48 6.44 2.78
CA ILE A 138 5.53 5.38 3.17
C ILE A 138 5.91 4.76 4.52
N SER A 139 7.20 4.54 4.78
CA SER A 139 7.68 4.02 6.06
C SER A 139 7.33 4.96 7.22
N ASN A 140 7.50 6.26 7.01
CA ASN A 140 7.13 7.28 7.99
C ASN A 140 5.60 7.35 8.16
N LEU A 141 4.84 7.28 7.08
CA LEU A 141 3.38 7.26 7.13
C LEU A 141 2.86 6.05 7.92
N ILE A 142 3.36 4.83 7.63
CA ILE A 142 3.00 3.60 8.35
C ILE A 142 3.28 3.75 9.85
N LYS A 143 4.45 4.28 10.20
CA LYS A 143 4.83 4.51 11.61
C LYS A 143 3.86 5.47 12.30
N ASN A 144 3.48 6.56 11.64
CA ASN A 144 2.53 7.54 12.19
C ASN A 144 1.13 6.95 12.34
N LEU A 145 0.62 6.22 11.33
CA LEU A 145 -0.66 5.52 11.38
C LEU A 145 -0.68 4.50 12.52
N SER A 146 0.34 3.65 12.61
CA SER A 146 0.41 2.62 13.67
C SER A 146 0.52 3.23 15.05
N SER A 147 1.30 4.31 15.21
CA SER A 147 1.39 5.04 16.47
C SER A 147 0.05 5.67 16.87
N PHE A 148 -0.62 6.33 15.95
CA PHE A 148 -1.94 6.92 16.18
C PHE A 148 -2.95 5.86 16.61
N LEU A 149 -3.02 4.73 15.91
CA LEU A 149 -3.96 3.66 16.20
C LEU A 149 -3.66 2.95 17.53
N SER A 150 -2.39 2.86 17.95
CA SER A 150 -2.01 2.24 19.23
C SER A 150 -2.34 3.10 20.45
N ILE A 151 -2.36 4.44 20.31
CA ILE A 151 -2.67 5.37 21.41
C ILE A 151 -4.18 5.45 21.68
N ASN A 152 -5.00 5.19 20.67
CA ASN A 152 -6.44 5.40 20.71
C ASN A 152 -7.25 4.07 20.78
N GLN A 153 -6.64 3.01 21.29
CA GLN A 153 -7.29 1.71 21.54
C GLN A 153 -8.03 1.65 22.86
#